data_21a379ebf02b5b67b738ac5aca588bc1
#
_entry.id   21a379ebf02b5b67b738ac5aca588bc1
#
_cell.length_a   1.000
_cell.length_b   1.000
_cell.length_c   1.000
_cell.angle_alpha   90.00
_cell.angle_beta   90.00
_cell.angle_gamma   90.00
#
_symmetry.space_group_name_H-M   'P 1'
#
loop_
_entity.id
_entity.type
_entity.pdbx_description
1 polymer ?
#
loop_
_entity_poly.entity_id
_entity_poly.type
_entity_poly.pdbx_seq_one_letter_code
_entity_poly.pdbx_strand_id
1 'polypeptide(L)'
;MKAVDHKADFKQRVRHWAEKLDVKVVWLGVRPMSNKWASCSAAGHLNFSDELPELKSELWDYVIVHELLHFFVPNHGKLWKILMRVSGVLKVV
;
A
#
# COMPACT_ATOMS: atom_id res chain seq x y z
N MET A 1 -12.88 -26.69 5.55
CA MET A 1 -12.48 -25.68 4.73
C MET A 1 -11.77 -24.57 5.43
N LYS A 2 -10.69 -24.06 4.88
CA LYS A 2 -10.01 -23.10 5.55
C LYS A 2 -10.52 -21.73 5.23
N ALA A 3 -10.63 -20.90 6.18
CA ALA A 3 -11.09 -19.56 5.96
C ALA A 3 -10.04 -18.77 5.21
N VAL A 4 -10.45 -17.80 4.42
CA VAL A 4 -9.53 -16.97 3.71
C VAL A 4 -8.93 -15.98 4.69
N ASP A 5 -7.62 -15.83 4.68
CA ASP A 5 -6.97 -14.89 5.55
C ASP A 5 -6.67 -13.64 4.74
N HIS A 6 -7.59 -12.70 4.78
CA HIS A 6 -7.48 -11.48 4.01
C HIS A 6 -6.27 -10.63 4.44
N LYS A 7 -5.92 -10.67 5.71
CA LYS A 7 -4.76 -9.91 6.17
C LYS A 7 -3.47 -10.45 5.60
N ALA A 8 -3.34 -11.78 5.57
CA ALA A 8 -2.14 -12.39 5.03
C ALA A 8 -2.02 -12.12 3.53
N ASP A 9 -3.13 -12.21 2.81
CA ASP A 9 -3.14 -11.93 1.38
C ASP A 9 -2.79 -10.47 1.11
N PHE A 10 -3.32 -9.57 1.92
CA PHE A 10 -3.05 -8.15 1.76
C PHE A 10 -1.57 -7.86 2.00
N LYS A 11 -1.00 -8.43 3.05
CA LYS A 11 0.42 -8.24 3.36
C LYS A 11 1.31 -8.78 2.24
N GLN A 12 0.92 -9.90 1.64
CA GLN A 12 1.66 -10.44 0.53
C GLN A 12 1.64 -9.49 -0.65
N ARG A 13 0.49 -8.87 -0.91
CA ARG A 13 0.38 -7.91 -2.00
C ARG A 13 1.24 -6.67 -1.74
N VAL A 14 1.31 -6.24 -0.47
CA VAL A 14 2.16 -5.12 -0.10
C VAL A 14 3.63 -5.46 -0.37
N ARG A 15 4.05 -6.67 0.01
CA ARG A 15 5.44 -7.07 -0.20
C ARG A 15 5.77 -7.19 -1.69
N HIS A 16 4.82 -7.64 -2.48
CA HIS A 16 5.00 -7.75 -3.92
C HIS A 16 5.26 -6.36 -4.52
N TRP A 17 4.45 -5.37 -4.15
CA TRP A 17 4.62 -4.02 -4.65
C TRP A 17 5.89 -3.35 -4.11
N ALA A 18 6.22 -3.62 -2.85
CA ALA A 18 7.43 -3.06 -2.26
C ALA A 18 8.66 -3.55 -3.01
N GLU A 19 8.67 -4.83 -3.38
CA GLU A 19 9.76 -5.38 -4.13
C GLU A 19 9.81 -4.76 -5.52
N LYS A 20 8.66 -4.65 -6.16
CA LYS A 20 8.57 -4.11 -7.51
C LYS A 20 8.99 -2.65 -7.57
N LEU A 21 8.70 -1.88 -6.54
CA LEU A 21 9.04 -0.47 -6.47
C LEU A 21 10.37 -0.21 -5.77
N ASP A 22 11.03 -1.27 -5.33
CA ASP A 22 12.31 -1.20 -4.64
C ASP A 22 12.21 -0.37 -3.35
N VAL A 23 11.14 -0.61 -2.59
CA VAL A 23 10.95 0.05 -1.31
C VAL A 23 11.29 -0.95 -0.22
N LYS A 24 12.17 -0.57 0.70
CA LYS A 24 12.54 -1.45 1.79
C LYS A 24 11.57 -1.29 2.94
N VAL A 25 10.75 -2.31 3.17
CA VAL A 25 9.80 -2.32 4.27
C VAL A 25 10.42 -3.11 5.40
N VAL A 26 10.72 -2.43 6.51
CA VAL A 26 11.34 -3.06 7.67
C VAL A 26 10.28 -3.73 8.52
N TRP A 27 9.12 -3.11 8.66
CA TRP A 27 8.04 -3.67 9.45
C TRP A 27 6.71 -3.38 8.79
N LEU A 28 5.83 -4.36 8.79
CA LEU A 28 4.54 -4.25 8.14
C LEU A 28 3.46 -4.74 9.08
N GLY A 29 2.49 -3.90 9.36
CA GLY A 29 1.37 -4.27 10.21
C GLY A 29 0.03 -3.91 9.60
N VAL A 30 -1.00 -4.62 10.03
CA VAL A 30 -2.38 -4.30 9.67
C VAL A 30 -3.12 -4.24 10.99
N ARG A 31 -3.66 -3.09 11.31
CA ARG A 31 -4.26 -2.87 12.63
C ARG A 31 -5.41 -1.87 12.54
N PRO A 32 -6.27 -1.80 13.56
CA PRO A 32 -7.33 -0.81 13.55
C PRO A 32 -6.74 0.60 13.52
N MET A 33 -7.24 1.43 12.65
CA MET A 33 -6.80 2.82 12.56
C MET A 33 -8.03 3.70 12.36
N SER A 34 -8.03 4.86 13.03
CA SER A 34 -9.10 5.81 12.83
C SER A 34 -8.55 7.00 12.07
N ASN A 35 -9.35 7.60 11.26
CA ASN A 35 -9.01 8.81 10.54
C ASN A 35 -7.92 8.67 9.48
N LYS A 36 -7.46 7.49 9.17
CA LYS A 36 -6.51 7.30 8.07
C LYS A 36 -6.46 5.84 7.65
N TRP A 37 -6.00 5.61 6.45
CA TRP A 37 -5.90 4.28 5.90
C TRP A 37 -4.54 3.63 6.13
N ALA A 38 -3.51 4.43 6.31
CA ALA A 38 -2.16 3.92 6.47
C ALA A 38 -1.25 4.96 7.11
N SER A 39 -0.14 4.50 7.64
CA SER A 39 0.91 5.39 8.09
C SER A 39 2.25 4.76 7.76
N CYS A 40 3.22 5.57 7.42
CA CYS A 40 4.55 5.07 7.15
C CYS A 40 5.58 5.99 7.78
N SER A 41 6.74 5.44 8.10
CA SER A 41 7.82 6.25 8.65
C SER A 41 9.04 6.12 7.74
N ALA A 42 9.93 7.07 7.83
CA ALA A 42 11.16 7.04 7.05
C ALA A 42 12.02 5.82 7.38
N ALA A 43 11.80 5.22 8.54
CA ALA A 43 12.56 4.04 8.95
C ALA A 43 12.06 2.75 8.26
N GLY A 44 11.01 2.83 7.49
CA GLY A 44 10.50 1.65 6.79
C GLY A 44 9.38 0.92 7.52
N HIS A 45 8.76 1.57 8.51
CA HIS A 45 7.66 0.95 9.24
C HIS A 45 6.35 1.35 8.55
N LEU A 46 5.57 0.38 8.18
CA LEU A 46 4.35 0.62 7.41
C LEU A 46 3.17 -0.05 8.11
N ASN A 47 2.12 0.71 8.36
CA ASN A 47 0.90 0.18 8.95
C ASN A 47 -0.27 0.50 8.06
N PHE A 48 -1.16 -0.45 7.89
CA PHE A 48 -2.38 -0.25 7.12
C PHE A 48 -3.59 -0.51 8.01
N SER A 49 -4.69 0.16 7.72
CA SER A 49 -5.94 -0.07 8.42
C SER A 49 -6.43 -1.49 8.15
N ASP A 50 -6.96 -2.16 9.16
CA ASP A 50 -7.48 -3.50 9.00
C ASP A 50 -8.80 -3.53 8.21
N GLU A 51 -9.30 -2.37 7.80
CA GLU A 51 -10.45 -2.32 6.93
C GLU A 51 -10.04 -2.55 5.47
N LEU A 52 -8.77 -2.30 5.14
CA LEU A 52 -8.32 -2.44 3.76
C LEU A 52 -8.38 -3.86 3.22
N PRO A 53 -7.98 -4.88 3.98
CA PRO A 53 -8.07 -6.25 3.47
C PRO A 53 -9.49 -6.70 3.16
N GLU A 54 -10.49 -6.01 3.75
CA GLU A 54 -11.88 -6.36 3.50
C GLU A 54 -12.44 -5.72 2.23
N LEU A 55 -11.69 -4.83 1.60
CA LEU A 55 -12.12 -4.23 0.36
C LEU A 55 -11.85 -5.18 -0.80
N LYS A 56 -12.41 -4.89 -1.94
CA LYS A 56 -12.13 -5.69 -3.12
C LYS A 56 -10.65 -5.62 -3.43
N SER A 57 -10.05 -6.74 -3.77
CA SER A 57 -8.62 -6.80 -4.01
C SER A 57 -8.15 -5.90 -5.14
N GLU A 58 -9.05 -5.53 -6.04
CA GLU A 58 -8.70 -4.60 -7.11
C GLU A 58 -8.33 -3.23 -6.56
N LEU A 59 -8.87 -2.88 -5.39
CA LEU A 59 -8.58 -1.59 -4.78
C LEU A 59 -7.28 -1.61 -3.99
N TRP A 60 -6.81 -2.78 -3.63
CA TRP A 60 -5.60 -2.93 -2.84
C TRP A 60 -4.39 -2.33 -3.55
N ASP A 61 -4.26 -2.59 -4.84
CA ASP A 61 -3.07 -2.15 -5.59
C ASP A 61 -2.96 -0.63 -5.57
N TYR A 62 -4.09 0.05 -5.77
CA TYR A 62 -4.08 1.51 -5.75
C TYR A 62 -3.64 2.04 -4.39
N VAL A 63 -4.26 1.54 -3.31
CA VAL A 63 -3.96 2.03 -1.98
C VAL A 63 -2.52 1.71 -1.59
N ILE A 64 -2.07 0.50 -1.89
CA ILE A 64 -0.73 0.07 -1.53
C ILE A 64 0.32 0.92 -2.25
N VAL A 65 0.17 1.11 -3.54
CA VAL A 65 1.14 1.89 -4.31
C VAL A 65 1.11 3.35 -3.86
N HIS A 66 -0.10 3.87 -3.59
CA HIS A 66 -0.27 5.22 -3.08
C HIS A 66 0.61 5.43 -1.83
N GLU A 67 0.52 4.50 -0.89
CA GLU A 67 1.27 4.64 0.36
C GLU A 67 2.77 4.37 0.17
N LEU A 68 3.12 3.40 -0.64
CA LEU A 68 4.53 3.10 -0.85
C LEU A 68 5.26 4.24 -1.57
N LEU A 69 4.59 4.94 -2.45
CA LEU A 69 5.23 6.05 -3.15
C LEU A 69 5.55 7.21 -2.21
N HIS A 70 4.89 7.28 -1.06
CA HIS A 70 5.22 8.31 -0.08
C HIS A 70 6.63 8.13 0.51
N PHE A 71 7.25 6.97 0.32
CA PHE A 71 8.64 6.79 0.73
C PHE A 71 9.56 7.61 -0.19
N PHE A 72 9.11 7.91 -1.41
CA PHE A 72 9.92 8.66 -2.34
C PHE A 72 9.44 10.11 -2.44
N VAL A 73 8.13 10.31 -2.40
CA VAL A 73 7.55 11.62 -2.64
C VAL A 73 6.52 11.90 -1.57
N PRO A 74 6.82 12.77 -0.62
CA PRO A 74 5.94 12.99 0.52
C PRO A 74 4.61 13.70 0.19
N ASN A 75 4.51 14.36 -0.95
CA ASN A 75 3.26 15.02 -1.30
C ASN A 75 2.75 14.51 -2.64
N HIS A 76 1.49 14.82 -2.94
CA HIS A 76 0.85 14.32 -4.15
C HIS A 76 1.07 15.27 -5.33
N GLY A 77 2.27 15.77 -5.51
CA GLY A 77 2.57 16.68 -6.59
C GLY A 77 2.74 15.98 -7.93
N LYS A 78 3.34 16.69 -8.87
CA LYS A 78 3.49 16.19 -10.22
C LYS A 78 4.28 14.89 -10.29
N LEU A 79 5.37 14.81 -9.54
CA LEU A 79 6.20 13.60 -9.55
C LEU A 79 5.42 12.38 -9.04
N TRP A 80 4.67 12.57 -7.96
CA TRP A 80 3.87 11.48 -7.42
C TRP A 80 2.86 10.97 -8.45
N LYS A 81 2.23 11.89 -9.18
CA LYS A 81 1.24 11.52 -10.19
C LYS A 81 1.89 10.75 -11.34
N ILE A 82 3.10 11.15 -11.73
CA ILE A 82 3.81 10.44 -12.78
C ILE A 82 4.15 9.03 -12.31
N LEU A 83 4.63 8.89 -11.07
CA LEU A 83 5.00 7.58 -10.55
C LEU A 83 3.78 6.66 -10.43
N MET A 84 2.64 7.20 -10.03
CA MET A 84 1.41 6.39 -9.96
C MET A 84 1.03 5.90 -11.35
N ARG A 85 1.18 6.75 -12.35
CA ARG A 85 0.82 6.38 -13.71
C ARG A 85 1.75 5.31 -14.26
N VAL A 86 3.05 5.47 -14.03
CA VAL A 86 4.01 4.49 -14.53
C VAL A 86 3.89 3.18 -13.83
N SER A 87 3.41 3.15 -12.58
CA SER A 87 3.25 1.91 -11.85
C SER A 87 2.09 1.08 -12.42
N GLY A 88 1.22 1.71 -13.20
CA GLY A 88 0.13 1.01 -13.84
C GLY A 88 -1.13 0.86 -13.02
N VAL A 89 -1.12 1.33 -11.75
CA VAL A 89 -2.31 1.18 -10.93
C VAL A 89 -3.32 2.28 -11.19
N LEU A 90 -2.86 3.44 -11.72
CA LEU A 90 -3.77 4.49 -12.00
C LEU A 90 -4.09 4.40 -13.47
N LYS A 91 -4.91 3.42 -13.83
CA LYS A 91 -5.29 3.26 -15.14
C LYS A 91 -6.27 4.25 -15.42
N VAL A 92 -6.26 4.90 -16.35
CA VAL A 92 -7.15 5.78 -16.58
C VAL A 92 -8.26 5.62 -16.68
N VAL A 93 -8.92 6.28 -16.24
CA VAL A 93 -10.15 6.25 -16.23
C VAL A 93 -10.64 7.26 -17.07
#